data_fede00eb380938f014e521263ee83c9e
#
_entry.id   fede00eb380938f014e521263ee83c9e
#
_cell.length_a   1.000
_cell.length_b   1.000
_cell.length_c   1.000
_cell.angle_alpha   90.00
_cell.angle_beta   90.00
_cell.angle_gamma   90.00
#
_symmetry.space_group_name_H-M   'P 1'
#
loop_
_entity.id
_entity.type
_entity.pdbx_description
1 polymer ?
#
loop_
_entity_poly.entity_id
_entity_poly.type
_entity_poly.pdbx_seq_one_letter_code
_entity_poly.pdbx_strand_id
1 'polypeptide(L)'
;MKKIKWQKDYSFRDYPKQWTGINPLQFTRYRSYVNRIKPGICGTYVSAALVHYLLKAERDYEIDMELLLRVLKPQIEDRQVYRGTFAWDLRDGLNDLLVDDGLYQARFHLVSNPIVIRELSKESPLPVIVGTTRLFGSKYGNHWLLAYAFGYNQEGQLFYRTYDNHGRTMAVIPASQTLACVWLEKKT
;
A
#
# COMPACT_ATOMS: atom_id res chain seq x y z
N MET A 1 11.33 -8.53 -33.76
CA MET A 1 11.27 -7.37 -32.79
C MET A 1 11.91 -7.78 -31.48
N LYS A 2 13.07 -7.21 -31.11
CA LYS A 2 13.71 -7.45 -29.81
C LYS A 2 12.83 -6.81 -28.72
N LYS A 3 12.31 -7.62 -27.78
CA LYS A 3 11.65 -7.11 -26.57
C LYS A 3 12.66 -6.26 -25.82
N ILE A 4 12.43 -4.96 -25.73
CA ILE A 4 13.20 -4.07 -24.87
C ILE A 4 12.91 -4.50 -23.42
N LYS A 5 13.89 -5.11 -22.76
CA LYS A 5 13.81 -5.44 -21.32
C LYS A 5 13.94 -4.15 -20.53
N TRP A 6 12.82 -3.50 -20.21
CA TRP A 6 12.75 -2.37 -19.29
C TRP A 6 12.81 -2.81 -17.81
N GLN A 7 12.82 -4.11 -17.56
CA GLN A 7 12.81 -4.68 -16.21
C GLN A 7 14.24 -4.95 -15.76
N LYS A 8 14.75 -4.14 -14.85
CA LYS A 8 15.93 -4.48 -14.05
C LYS A 8 15.45 -5.47 -12.98
N ASP A 9 15.82 -6.74 -13.09
CA ASP A 9 15.56 -7.74 -12.06
C ASP A 9 16.52 -7.47 -10.90
N TYR A 10 15.97 -7.01 -9.77
CA TYR A 10 16.72 -6.82 -8.53
C TYR A 10 16.81 -8.15 -7.79
N SER A 11 18.03 -8.54 -7.42
CA SER A 11 18.28 -9.69 -6.57
C SER A 11 18.21 -9.29 -5.10
N PHE A 12 18.15 -10.27 -4.19
CA PHE A 12 18.21 -10.02 -2.74
C PHE A 12 19.48 -9.24 -2.34
N ARG A 13 20.57 -9.36 -3.08
CA ARG A 13 21.85 -8.66 -2.84
C ARG A 13 21.74 -7.15 -3.11
N ASP A 14 20.79 -6.74 -3.94
CA ASP A 14 20.55 -5.35 -4.33
C ASP A 14 19.64 -4.62 -3.34
N TYR A 15 19.07 -5.32 -2.34
CA TYR A 15 18.12 -4.72 -1.41
C TYR A 15 18.82 -3.93 -0.28
N PRO A 16 18.12 -2.94 0.30
CA PRO A 16 18.60 -2.22 1.47
C PRO A 16 18.96 -3.16 2.63
N LYS A 17 20.06 -2.85 3.33
CA LYS A 17 20.43 -3.55 4.57
C LYS A 17 19.70 -2.95 5.78
N GLN A 18 19.38 -1.67 5.73
CA GLN A 18 18.67 -0.94 6.79
C GLN A 18 17.32 -0.44 6.27
N TRP A 19 16.33 -0.48 7.14
CA TRP A 19 14.96 -0.11 6.84
C TRP A 19 14.42 0.84 7.90
N THR A 20 13.73 1.87 7.47
CA THR A 20 13.01 2.84 8.31
C THR A 20 11.51 2.61 8.15
N GLY A 21 10.76 2.65 9.24
CA GLY A 21 9.33 2.46 9.26
C GLY A 21 8.88 1.43 10.29
N ILE A 22 7.86 0.67 9.96
CA ILE A 22 7.16 -0.24 10.85
C ILE A 22 7.82 -1.62 10.84
N ASN A 23 7.83 -2.27 12.03
CA ASN A 23 8.36 -3.64 12.16
C ASN A 23 7.57 -4.61 11.26
N PRO A 24 8.24 -5.37 10.38
CA PRO A 24 7.58 -6.29 9.45
C PRO A 24 6.77 -7.41 10.14
N LEU A 25 7.08 -7.75 11.38
CA LEU A 25 6.33 -8.75 12.15
C LEU A 25 4.86 -8.34 12.36
N GLN A 26 4.57 -7.05 12.41
CA GLN A 26 3.19 -6.55 12.53
C GLN A 26 2.33 -6.83 11.29
N PHE A 27 2.96 -7.13 10.15
CA PHE A 27 2.27 -7.44 8.90
C PHE A 27 2.10 -8.94 8.64
N THR A 28 2.70 -9.83 9.44
CA THR A 28 2.60 -11.29 9.26
C THR A 28 1.15 -11.78 9.31
N ARG A 29 0.29 -11.12 10.08
CA ARG A 29 -1.16 -11.40 10.19
C ARG A 29 -1.92 -11.26 8.87
N TYR A 30 -1.44 -10.41 7.94
CA TYR A 30 -2.08 -10.22 6.64
C TYR A 30 -1.73 -11.28 5.60
N ARG A 31 -0.90 -12.26 5.94
CA ARG A 31 -0.42 -13.29 4.99
C ARG A 31 -1.53 -14.13 4.39
N SER A 32 -2.58 -14.40 5.15
CA SER A 32 -3.75 -15.19 4.72
C SER A 32 -4.71 -14.39 3.84
N TYR A 33 -4.67 -13.06 3.90
CA TYR A 33 -5.55 -12.19 3.12
C TYR A 33 -5.00 -12.00 1.70
N VAL A 34 -5.35 -12.95 0.83
CA VAL A 34 -4.87 -13.01 -0.56
C VAL A 34 -6.00 -12.67 -1.50
N ASN A 35 -5.76 -11.66 -2.34
CA ASN A 35 -6.69 -11.24 -3.38
C ASN A 35 -6.72 -12.27 -4.52
N ARG A 36 -7.70 -13.16 -4.50
CA ARG A 36 -7.91 -14.21 -5.52
C ARG A 36 -8.99 -13.85 -6.55
N ILE A 37 -9.64 -12.72 -6.39
CA ILE A 37 -10.73 -12.25 -7.26
C ILE A 37 -10.15 -11.70 -8.56
N LYS A 38 -10.78 -12.03 -9.69
CA LYS A 38 -10.40 -11.51 -11.02
C LYS A 38 -11.61 -10.87 -11.69
N PRO A 39 -11.55 -9.57 -12.10
CA PRO A 39 -10.43 -8.64 -11.89
C PRO A 39 -10.16 -8.40 -10.40
N GLY A 40 -8.89 -8.13 -10.07
CA GLY A 40 -8.47 -8.00 -8.69
C GLY A 40 -9.10 -6.79 -7.98
N ILE A 41 -9.33 -6.95 -6.69
CA ILE A 41 -9.78 -5.87 -5.79
C ILE A 41 -8.65 -5.47 -4.84
N CYS A 42 -7.47 -5.25 -5.40
CA CYS A 42 -6.25 -4.97 -4.62
C CYS A 42 -6.37 -3.68 -3.80
N GLY A 43 -7.07 -2.67 -4.31
CA GLY A 43 -7.36 -1.44 -3.58
C GLY A 43 -8.11 -1.69 -2.28
N THR A 44 -9.13 -2.54 -2.33
CA THR A 44 -9.90 -2.93 -1.13
C THR A 44 -9.03 -3.65 -0.09
N TYR A 45 -8.19 -4.61 -0.52
CA TYR A 45 -7.32 -5.36 0.39
C TYR A 45 -6.31 -4.49 1.12
N VAL A 46 -5.63 -3.58 0.42
CA VAL A 46 -4.64 -2.69 1.05
C VAL A 46 -5.30 -1.63 1.91
N SER A 47 -6.49 -1.14 1.54
CA SER A 47 -7.28 -0.21 2.35
C SER A 47 -7.77 -0.86 3.64
N ALA A 48 -8.26 -2.11 3.58
CA ALA A 48 -8.66 -2.87 4.74
C ALA A 48 -7.47 -3.10 5.70
N ALA A 49 -6.30 -3.49 5.17
CA ALA A 49 -5.10 -3.68 5.98
C ALA A 49 -4.61 -2.36 6.61
N LEU A 50 -4.71 -1.23 5.90
CA LEU A 50 -4.37 0.09 6.43
C LEU A 50 -5.28 0.48 7.61
N VAL A 51 -6.60 0.34 7.45
CA VAL A 51 -7.57 0.67 8.51
C VAL A 51 -7.43 -0.27 9.70
N HIS A 52 -7.27 -1.57 9.45
CA HIS A 52 -7.03 -2.56 10.50
C HIS A 52 -5.76 -2.21 11.31
N TYR A 53 -4.67 -1.85 10.61
CA TYR A 53 -3.43 -1.43 11.27
C TYR A 53 -3.64 -0.17 12.11
N LEU A 54 -4.32 0.86 11.57
CA LEU A 54 -4.63 2.10 12.27
C LEU A 54 -5.37 1.83 13.58
N LEU A 55 -6.47 1.06 13.52
CA LEU A 55 -7.30 0.77 14.69
C LEU A 55 -6.52 0.00 15.77
N LYS A 56 -5.68 -0.95 15.34
CA LYS A 56 -4.83 -1.71 16.26
C LYS A 56 -3.75 -0.83 16.90
N ALA A 57 -3.08 0.01 16.12
CA ALA A 57 -1.98 0.84 16.59
C ALA A 57 -2.44 1.99 17.51
N GLU A 58 -3.57 2.65 17.15
CA GLU A 58 -4.04 3.85 17.86
C GLU A 58 -5.01 3.56 19.01
N ARG A 59 -5.73 2.44 18.96
CA ARG A 59 -6.84 2.14 19.89
C ARG A 59 -6.76 0.77 20.53
N ASP A 60 -5.73 -0.03 20.21
CA ASP A 60 -5.64 -1.45 20.59
C ASP A 60 -6.92 -2.24 20.25
N TYR A 61 -7.60 -1.82 19.19
CA TYR A 61 -8.85 -2.43 18.73
C TYR A 61 -8.60 -3.33 17.54
N GLU A 62 -9.00 -4.60 17.68
CA GLU A 62 -8.88 -5.62 16.62
C GLU A 62 -10.23 -5.79 15.94
N ILE A 63 -10.36 -5.22 14.75
CA ILE A 63 -11.54 -5.38 13.89
C ILE A 63 -11.36 -6.60 12.99
N ASP A 64 -12.46 -7.25 12.64
CA ASP A 64 -12.43 -8.35 11.67
C ASP A 64 -12.07 -7.84 10.26
N MET A 65 -11.00 -8.40 9.69
CA MET A 65 -10.55 -8.07 8.33
C MET A 65 -11.59 -8.41 7.26
N GLU A 66 -12.35 -9.52 7.42
CA GLU A 66 -13.40 -9.90 6.47
C GLU A 66 -14.55 -8.88 6.49
N LEU A 67 -14.85 -8.32 7.66
CA LEU A 67 -15.82 -7.23 7.78
C LEU A 67 -15.31 -5.99 7.04
N LEU A 68 -14.05 -5.60 7.23
CA LEU A 68 -13.46 -4.46 6.52
C LEU A 68 -13.47 -4.64 5.01
N LEU A 69 -13.11 -5.83 4.53
CA LEU A 69 -13.16 -6.15 3.11
C LEU A 69 -14.57 -6.01 2.53
N ARG A 70 -15.57 -6.50 3.26
CA ARG A 70 -17.00 -6.45 2.86
C ARG A 70 -17.52 -5.02 2.81
N VAL A 71 -17.15 -4.18 3.79
CA VAL A 71 -17.60 -2.80 3.87
C VAL A 71 -16.89 -1.91 2.85
N LEU A 72 -15.58 -2.09 2.66
CA LEU A 72 -14.77 -1.25 1.76
C LEU A 72 -14.97 -1.58 0.27
N LYS A 73 -15.25 -2.83 -0.07
CA LYS A 73 -15.41 -3.24 -1.48
C LYS A 73 -16.44 -2.37 -2.24
N PRO A 74 -17.69 -2.18 -1.77
CA PRO A 74 -18.65 -1.33 -2.46
C PRO A 74 -18.22 0.14 -2.50
N GLN A 75 -17.46 0.61 -1.51
CA GLN A 75 -16.99 1.99 -1.44
C GLN A 75 -15.85 2.28 -2.42
N ILE A 76 -15.01 1.29 -2.72
CA ILE A 76 -13.80 1.44 -3.52
C ILE A 76 -13.98 0.89 -4.93
N GLU A 77 -14.48 -0.34 -5.08
CA GLU A 77 -14.46 -1.06 -6.36
C GLU A 77 -15.80 -1.00 -7.11
N ASP A 78 -16.92 -1.06 -6.40
CA ASP A 78 -18.25 -1.18 -7.03
C ASP A 78 -18.87 0.19 -7.38
N ARG A 79 -18.23 1.28 -7.00
CA ARG A 79 -18.64 2.67 -7.23
C ARG A 79 -18.36 3.15 -8.65
N GLN A 80 -17.36 2.52 -9.29
CA GLN A 80 -16.81 2.98 -10.54
C GLN A 80 -17.47 2.31 -11.74
N VAL A 81 -17.61 3.06 -12.84
CA VAL A 81 -18.05 2.52 -14.13
C VAL A 81 -16.92 1.91 -14.95
N TYR A 82 -15.67 2.11 -14.50
CA TYR A 82 -14.46 1.57 -15.12
C TYR A 82 -13.87 0.42 -14.28
N ARG A 83 -13.02 -0.39 -14.90
CA ARG A 83 -12.35 -1.50 -14.20
C ARG A 83 -11.08 -1.01 -13.51
N GLY A 84 -10.86 -1.50 -12.29
CA GLY A 84 -9.74 -1.12 -11.43
C GLY A 84 -10.01 0.17 -10.66
N THR A 85 -9.06 0.59 -9.87
CA THR A 85 -9.17 1.74 -8.98
C THR A 85 -8.00 2.68 -9.15
N PHE A 86 -8.26 3.97 -9.05
CA PHE A 86 -7.27 5.03 -8.97
C PHE A 86 -7.07 5.51 -7.52
N ALA A 87 -6.08 6.34 -7.29
CA ALA A 87 -5.77 6.84 -5.94
C ALA A 87 -6.92 7.63 -5.31
N TRP A 88 -7.69 8.37 -6.11
CA TRP A 88 -8.87 9.10 -5.63
C TRP A 88 -10.01 8.18 -5.23
N ASP A 89 -10.18 7.02 -5.89
CA ASP A 89 -11.22 6.04 -5.51
C ASP A 89 -10.92 5.45 -4.13
N LEU A 90 -9.64 5.13 -3.86
CA LEU A 90 -9.19 4.64 -2.57
C LEU A 90 -9.35 5.72 -1.49
N ARG A 91 -8.94 6.97 -1.79
CA ARG A 91 -9.12 8.11 -0.88
C ARG A 91 -10.58 8.30 -0.51
N ASP A 92 -11.47 8.31 -1.51
CA ASP A 92 -12.89 8.58 -1.29
C ASP A 92 -13.55 7.45 -0.51
N GLY A 93 -13.29 6.18 -0.86
CA GLY A 93 -13.81 5.04 -0.11
C GLY A 93 -13.29 4.97 1.34
N LEU A 94 -12.04 5.33 1.57
CA LEU A 94 -11.50 5.43 2.92
C LEU A 94 -12.12 6.60 3.70
N ASN A 95 -12.34 7.75 3.07
CA ASN A 95 -12.98 8.90 3.72
C ASN A 95 -14.44 8.62 4.06
N ASP A 96 -15.18 7.90 3.21
CA ASP A 96 -16.54 7.49 3.51
C ASP A 96 -16.60 6.55 4.72
N LEU A 97 -15.62 5.63 4.86
CA LEU A 97 -15.52 4.77 6.05
C LEU A 97 -15.13 5.54 7.32
N LEU A 98 -14.25 6.54 7.20
CA LEU A 98 -13.68 7.28 8.33
C LEU A 98 -14.48 8.52 8.70
N VAL A 99 -15.60 8.81 8.04
CA VAL A 99 -16.38 10.03 8.26
C VAL A 99 -16.83 10.18 9.71
N ASP A 100 -17.32 9.11 10.31
CA ASP A 100 -17.85 9.09 11.68
C ASP A 100 -16.72 9.06 12.72
N ASP A 101 -15.54 8.59 12.35
CA ASP A 101 -14.36 8.61 13.23
C ASP A 101 -13.88 10.04 13.53
N GLY A 102 -13.96 10.92 12.54
CA GLY A 102 -13.63 12.33 12.66
C GLY A 102 -12.14 12.66 12.89
N LEU A 103 -11.32 11.67 13.24
CA LEU A 103 -9.91 11.86 13.65
C LEU A 103 -8.93 11.77 12.47
N TYR A 104 -9.27 10.98 11.46
CA TYR A 104 -8.40 10.74 10.32
C TYR A 104 -9.09 11.09 9.00
N GLN A 105 -8.29 11.41 8.01
CA GLN A 105 -8.72 11.60 6.63
C GLN A 105 -7.71 10.95 5.69
N ALA A 106 -8.22 10.36 4.63
CA ALA A 106 -7.38 9.85 3.56
C ALA A 106 -7.00 10.98 2.59
N ARG A 107 -5.74 11.00 2.21
CA ARG A 107 -5.16 11.89 1.20
C ARG A 107 -4.53 11.07 0.09
N PHE A 108 -4.36 11.66 -1.09
CA PHE A 108 -3.60 11.03 -2.16
C PHE A 108 -2.64 12.02 -2.83
N HIS A 109 -1.60 11.46 -3.44
CA HIS A 109 -0.66 12.20 -4.26
C HIS A 109 -0.19 11.34 -5.43
N LEU A 110 0.13 11.96 -6.57
CA LEU A 110 0.58 11.23 -7.76
C LEU A 110 2.06 10.83 -7.72
N VAL A 111 2.85 11.45 -6.82
CA VAL A 111 4.25 11.11 -6.60
C VAL A 111 4.39 10.49 -5.21
N SER A 112 4.73 9.19 -5.15
CA SER A 112 4.72 8.42 -3.90
C SER A 112 5.93 8.67 -3.00
N ASN A 113 7.13 8.83 -3.57
CA ASN A 113 8.38 8.79 -2.80
C ASN A 113 8.47 9.79 -1.65
N PRO A 114 8.23 11.11 -1.84
CA PRO A 114 8.34 12.07 -0.73
C PRO A 114 7.31 11.80 0.38
N ILE A 115 6.13 11.33 0.00
CA ILE A 115 5.07 11.02 0.96
C ILE A 115 5.41 9.78 1.77
N VAL A 116 5.83 8.69 1.12
CA VAL A 116 6.21 7.44 1.80
C VAL A 116 7.34 7.67 2.79
N ILE A 117 8.39 8.42 2.39
CA ILE A 117 9.51 8.76 3.26
C ILE A 117 9.01 9.57 4.45
N ARG A 118 8.21 10.63 4.23
CA ARG A 118 7.67 11.48 5.29
C ARG A 118 6.83 10.69 6.29
N GLU A 119 5.88 9.90 5.80
CA GLU A 119 4.94 9.19 6.65
C GLU A 119 5.61 8.07 7.46
N LEU A 120 6.53 7.33 6.85
CA LEU A 120 7.23 6.24 7.51
C LEU A 120 8.40 6.68 8.39
N SER A 121 8.80 7.96 8.34
CA SER A 121 9.82 8.55 9.23
C SER A 121 9.23 9.17 10.50
N LYS A 122 7.91 9.18 10.65
CA LYS A 122 7.26 9.68 11.86
C LYS A 122 7.56 8.79 13.06
N GLU A 123 7.44 9.33 14.27
CA GLU A 123 7.60 8.57 15.52
C GLU A 123 6.56 7.44 15.63
N SER A 124 5.32 7.71 15.24
CA SER A 124 4.24 6.72 15.14
C SER A 124 3.81 6.60 13.67
N PRO A 125 4.54 5.83 12.86
CA PRO A 125 4.28 5.75 11.44
C PRO A 125 3.03 4.91 11.12
N LEU A 126 2.26 5.37 10.14
CA LEU A 126 1.21 4.58 9.51
C LEU A 126 1.68 4.10 8.13
N PRO A 127 1.25 2.90 7.69
CA PRO A 127 1.60 2.41 6.37
C PRO A 127 0.95 3.26 5.27
N VAL A 128 1.55 3.25 4.10
CA VAL A 128 1.13 4.06 2.94
C VAL A 128 0.76 3.12 1.79
N ILE A 129 -0.42 3.30 1.21
CA ILE A 129 -0.80 2.59 -0.01
C ILE A 129 -0.02 3.18 -1.17
N VAL A 130 0.63 2.33 -1.98
CA VAL A 130 1.39 2.72 -3.17
C VAL A 130 0.91 1.96 -4.39
N GLY A 131 0.72 2.66 -5.51
CA GLY A 131 0.34 2.07 -6.78
C GLY A 131 1.57 1.74 -7.61
N THR A 132 1.74 0.48 -8.03
CA THR A 132 2.73 0.13 -9.04
C THR A 132 2.14 0.26 -10.44
N THR A 133 3.00 0.42 -11.43
CA THR A 133 2.55 0.48 -12.82
C THR A 133 3.42 -0.38 -13.72
N ARG A 134 2.77 -1.03 -14.69
CA ARG A 134 3.45 -1.75 -15.78
C ARG A 134 4.34 -0.82 -16.60
N LEU A 135 3.96 0.45 -16.71
CA LEU A 135 4.72 1.45 -17.45
C LEU A 135 6.15 1.61 -16.91
N PHE A 136 6.33 1.49 -15.58
CA PHE A 136 7.63 1.57 -14.92
C PHE A 136 8.29 0.21 -14.67
N GLY A 137 7.82 -0.84 -15.37
CA GLY A 137 8.44 -2.16 -15.34
C GLY A 137 8.14 -2.99 -14.10
N SER A 138 7.08 -2.67 -13.36
CA SER A 138 6.69 -3.46 -12.19
C SER A 138 6.27 -4.88 -12.58
N LYS A 139 6.79 -5.88 -11.88
CA LYS A 139 6.36 -7.29 -12.00
C LYS A 139 4.90 -7.49 -11.59
N TYR A 140 4.36 -6.61 -10.74
CA TYR A 140 2.96 -6.62 -10.34
C TYR A 140 2.04 -5.99 -11.39
N GLY A 141 2.61 -5.30 -12.39
CA GLY A 141 1.82 -4.53 -13.35
C GLY A 141 1.18 -3.32 -12.66
N ASN A 142 -0.11 -3.06 -12.95
CA ASN A 142 -0.90 -2.06 -12.25
C ASN A 142 -1.53 -2.71 -11.01
N HIS A 143 -1.03 -2.36 -9.83
CA HIS A 143 -1.39 -3.04 -8.58
C HIS A 143 -1.20 -2.12 -7.37
N TRP A 144 -2.06 -2.28 -6.37
CA TRP A 144 -1.95 -1.57 -5.10
C TRP A 144 -1.27 -2.45 -4.05
N LEU A 145 -0.29 -1.87 -3.36
CA LEU A 145 0.50 -2.48 -2.30
C LEU A 145 0.45 -1.60 -1.06
N LEU A 146 0.67 -2.17 0.11
CA LEU A 146 0.75 -1.41 1.35
C LEU A 146 2.21 -1.34 1.81
N ALA A 147 2.86 -0.19 1.60
CA ALA A 147 4.23 0.07 2.02
C ALA A 147 4.28 0.41 3.52
N TYR A 148 5.16 -0.23 4.25
CA TYR A 148 5.31 -0.03 5.68
C TYR A 148 6.76 0.22 6.14
N ALA A 149 7.73 0.07 5.25
CA ALA A 149 9.11 0.47 5.47
C ALA A 149 9.77 0.87 4.16
N PHE A 150 10.76 1.74 4.25
CA PHE A 150 11.61 2.13 3.13
C PHE A 150 13.08 2.02 3.49
N GLY A 151 13.93 1.93 2.49
CA GLY A 151 15.38 1.92 2.66
C GLY A 151 16.11 2.21 1.36
N TYR A 152 17.36 2.56 1.49
CA TYR A 152 18.25 2.79 0.35
C TYR A 152 19.28 1.66 0.25
N ASN A 153 19.52 1.18 -0.94
CA ASN A 153 20.61 0.25 -1.18
C ASN A 153 21.95 0.95 -1.28
N GLN A 154 23.02 0.19 -1.52
CA GLN A 154 24.39 0.74 -1.62
C GLN A 154 24.56 1.71 -2.81
N GLU A 155 23.72 1.61 -3.84
CA GLU A 155 23.70 2.49 -5.00
C GLU A 155 22.80 3.73 -4.80
N GLY A 156 22.26 3.94 -3.60
CA GLY A 156 21.36 5.05 -3.28
C GLY A 156 19.94 4.89 -3.88
N GLN A 157 19.59 3.71 -4.35
CA GLN A 157 18.23 3.45 -4.87
C GLN A 157 17.25 3.19 -3.74
N LEU A 158 16.08 3.80 -3.81
CA LEU A 158 15.01 3.68 -2.84
C LEU A 158 14.17 2.43 -3.10
N PHE A 159 13.88 1.69 -2.03
CA PHE A 159 13.02 0.51 -2.03
C PHE A 159 11.97 0.60 -0.92
N TYR A 160 10.85 -0.08 -1.12
CA TYR A 160 9.80 -0.27 -0.12
C TYR A 160 9.66 -1.74 0.27
N ARG A 161 9.41 -1.99 1.57
CA ARG A 161 8.81 -3.24 2.04
C ARG A 161 7.32 -3.11 2.06
N THR A 162 6.63 -4.12 1.52
CA THR A 162 5.19 -4.04 1.31
C THR A 162 4.48 -5.35 1.65
N TYR A 163 3.23 -5.22 2.06
CA TYR A 163 2.23 -6.28 1.93
C TYR A 163 1.64 -6.20 0.52
N ASP A 164 1.69 -7.32 -0.22
CA ASP A 164 1.36 -7.34 -1.65
C ASP A 164 -0.04 -7.90 -1.97
N ASN A 165 -0.81 -8.29 -0.96
CA ASN A 165 -2.10 -9.00 -1.07
C ASN A 165 -2.12 -10.19 -2.05
N HIS A 166 -0.92 -10.74 -2.36
CA HIS A 166 -0.70 -11.97 -3.12
C HIS A 166 -0.04 -13.06 -2.25
N GLY A 167 -0.06 -12.90 -0.92
CA GLY A 167 0.48 -13.84 0.06
C GLY A 167 1.87 -13.49 0.60
N ARG A 168 2.46 -12.36 0.19
CA ARG A 168 3.73 -11.88 0.71
C ARG A 168 3.52 -10.66 1.60
N THR A 169 4.00 -10.74 2.82
CA THR A 169 3.96 -9.64 3.79
C THR A 169 5.29 -8.88 3.89
N MET A 170 6.32 -9.35 3.20
CA MET A 170 7.65 -8.71 3.12
C MET A 170 8.13 -8.63 1.67
N ALA A 171 7.24 -8.30 0.74
CA ALA A 171 7.62 -8.07 -0.64
C ALA A 171 8.45 -6.78 -0.74
N VAL A 172 9.54 -6.83 -1.50
CA VAL A 172 10.41 -5.67 -1.74
C VAL A 172 10.21 -5.20 -3.17
N ILE A 173 9.97 -3.91 -3.33
CA ILE A 173 9.81 -3.27 -4.64
C ILE A 173 10.68 -2.02 -4.75
N PRO A 174 11.24 -1.72 -5.93
CA PRO A 174 11.87 -0.44 -6.17
C PRO A 174 10.83 0.69 -6.15
N ALA A 175 11.13 1.79 -5.46
CA ALA A 175 10.25 2.96 -5.41
C ALA A 175 10.00 3.56 -6.81
N SER A 176 10.98 3.45 -7.72
CA SER A 176 10.87 3.88 -9.12
C SER A 176 9.77 3.17 -9.93
N GLN A 177 9.22 2.07 -9.42
CA GLN A 177 8.11 1.34 -10.06
C GLN A 177 6.74 1.80 -9.55
N THR A 178 6.68 2.79 -8.66
CA THR A 178 5.45 3.33 -8.09
C THR A 178 5.10 4.69 -8.69
N LEU A 179 3.81 4.98 -8.82
CA LEU A 179 3.31 6.23 -9.37
C LEU A 179 2.56 7.04 -8.32
N ALA A 180 1.47 6.51 -7.80
CA ALA A 180 0.59 7.22 -6.87
C ALA A 180 0.61 6.58 -5.48
N CYS A 181 0.19 7.36 -4.48
CA CYS A 181 0.02 6.86 -3.11
C CYS A 181 -1.23 7.42 -2.43
N VAL A 182 -1.70 6.69 -1.42
CA VAL A 182 -2.77 7.12 -0.51
C VAL A 182 -2.31 6.87 0.92
N TRP A 183 -2.54 7.83 1.81
CA TRP A 183 -2.18 7.73 3.22
C TRP A 183 -3.28 8.30 4.11
N LEU A 184 -3.22 7.98 5.39
CA LEU A 184 -4.09 8.55 6.40
C LEU A 184 -3.37 9.68 7.14
N GLU A 185 -4.04 10.81 7.27
CA GLU A 185 -3.56 11.99 7.97
C GLU A 185 -4.50 12.30 9.13
N LYS A 186 -3.92 12.54 10.31
CA LYS A 186 -4.69 12.97 11.48
C LYS A 186 -5.22 14.40 11.24
N LYS A 187 -6.50 14.60 11.46
CA LYS A 187 -7.08 15.94 11.40
C LYS A 187 -6.59 16.77 12.58
N THR A 188 -6.14 17.97 12.31
CA THR A 188 -5.76 18.96 13.31
C THR A 188 -6.98 19.68 13.85
#